data_e72a1d5da53cf69f844114451ed9b6cb
#
_entry.id   e72a1d5da53cf69f844114451ed9b6cb
#
_cell.length_a   1.000
_cell.length_b   1.000
_cell.length_c   1.000
_cell.angle_alpha   90.00
_cell.angle_beta   90.00
_cell.angle_gamma   90.00
#
_symmetry.space_group_name_H-M   'P 1'
#
loop_
_entity.id
_entity.type
_entity.pdbx_description
1 polymer ?
#
loop_
_entity_poly.entity_id
_entity_poly.type
_entity_poly.pdbx_seq_one_letter_code
_entity_poly.pdbx_strand_id
1 'polypeptide(L)'
;TGLAGDAVCDNESFTITVSDTQSSNTTYTLSYSGVGSPQTKNSSTGQVTFTLSLAAAGDISVVSTPSGGCGSTVTKTINIPKIDSAGTISTTQGALCYEGTVSANIFSTSEATLAAGSSTASITYRWYYSTNGSTWVDITGTNTSTLATATLASNLAGLVTNTIVKREAYASIGSVLCDPEPIAITINVNPPLIVPSITSPATTCSTEINTFTVGNAAGDTYRWTINGTVTNTGNDFEIAAGDLVAGIYTLGVYGESGGCSSTLVTQTLTITDPSTLTIDTGLAGDAVCDNESFTITV
;
A
#
# COMPACT_ATOMS: atom_id res chain seq x y z
N THR A 1 -2.23 -36.54 23.55
CA THR A 1 -1.70 -36.33 22.18
C THR A 1 -0.46 -35.46 22.19
N GLY A 2 -0.26 -34.61 23.17
CA GLY A 2 0.78 -33.58 23.20
C GLY A 2 0.51 -32.39 22.29
N LEU A 3 -0.60 -32.36 21.57
CA LEU A 3 -1.03 -31.26 20.73
C LEU A 3 -1.67 -30.15 21.58
N ALA A 4 -1.39 -28.89 21.27
CA ALA A 4 -2.02 -27.75 21.93
C ALA A 4 -3.53 -27.74 21.66
N GLY A 5 -4.37 -27.85 22.71
CA GLY A 5 -5.82 -27.89 22.58
C GLY A 5 -6.37 -29.07 21.76
N ASP A 6 -5.57 -30.17 21.61
CA ASP A 6 -5.87 -31.30 20.74
C ASP A 6 -6.22 -30.86 19.29
N ALA A 7 -5.49 -29.86 18.78
CA ALA A 7 -5.65 -29.30 17.44
C ALA A 7 -4.46 -29.63 16.55
N VAL A 8 -4.73 -29.78 15.25
CA VAL A 8 -3.76 -29.94 14.18
C VAL A 8 -4.29 -29.25 12.93
N CYS A 9 -3.42 -28.75 12.08
CA CYS A 9 -3.87 -28.14 10.84
C CYS A 9 -4.27 -29.18 9.79
N ASP A 10 -5.09 -28.77 8.84
CA ASP A 10 -5.59 -29.61 7.74
C ASP A 10 -4.44 -30.30 7.01
N ASN A 11 -4.55 -31.61 6.83
CA ASN A 11 -3.55 -32.47 6.18
C ASN A 11 -2.13 -32.47 6.78
N GLU A 12 -1.90 -31.82 7.92
CA GLU A 12 -0.63 -31.95 8.62
C GLU A 12 -0.46 -33.34 9.25
N SER A 13 0.76 -33.84 9.22
CA SER A 13 1.10 -35.13 9.84
C SER A 13 1.37 -34.95 11.33
N PHE A 14 0.72 -35.74 12.17
CA PHE A 14 0.96 -35.75 13.61
C PHE A 14 1.00 -37.16 14.16
N THR A 15 1.49 -37.30 15.38
CA THR A 15 1.62 -38.60 16.05
C THR A 15 0.73 -38.66 17.27
N ILE A 16 0.14 -39.84 17.47
CA ILE A 16 -0.60 -40.18 18.69
C ILE A 16 0.15 -41.31 19.38
N THR A 17 0.57 -41.08 20.61
CA THR A 17 1.12 -42.11 21.47
C THR A 17 0.00 -42.59 22.41
N VAL A 18 -0.24 -43.88 22.35
CA VAL A 18 -1.17 -44.57 23.26
C VAL A 18 -0.32 -45.32 24.28
N SER A 19 -0.62 -45.10 25.55
CA SER A 19 0.03 -45.80 26.65
C SER A 19 -1.00 -46.56 27.47
N ASP A 20 -0.70 -47.84 27.81
CA ASP A 20 -1.53 -48.72 28.54
C ASP A 20 -0.68 -49.34 29.68
N THR A 21 -1.29 -49.73 30.78
CA THR A 21 -0.63 -50.43 31.89
C THR A 21 -0.45 -51.94 31.64
N GLN A 22 -0.92 -52.41 30.47
CA GLN A 22 -0.83 -53.83 30.08
C GLN A 22 0.63 -54.18 29.70
N SER A 23 1.15 -55.20 30.34
CA SER A 23 2.50 -55.77 30.05
C SER A 23 2.43 -57.02 29.17
N SER A 24 1.26 -57.43 28.73
CA SER A 24 1.05 -58.56 27.83
C SER A 24 0.99 -58.08 26.38
N ASN A 25 1.25 -58.98 25.41
CA ASN A 25 1.10 -58.67 23.98
C ASN A 25 -0.31 -58.19 23.68
N THR A 26 -0.44 -56.90 23.37
CA THR A 26 -1.71 -56.21 23.17
C THR A 26 -1.80 -55.67 21.76
N THR A 27 -2.93 -55.89 21.11
CA THR A 27 -3.25 -55.31 19.80
C THR A 27 -4.01 -54.01 20.02
N TYR A 28 -3.51 -52.90 19.44
CA TYR A 28 -4.14 -51.58 19.46
C TYR A 28 -4.71 -51.30 18.10
N THR A 29 -6.00 -51.03 18.02
CA THR A 29 -6.71 -50.68 16.80
C THR A 29 -7.18 -49.23 16.91
N LEU A 30 -6.64 -48.34 16.04
CA LEU A 30 -7.05 -46.96 15.94
C LEU A 30 -8.03 -46.82 14.80
N SER A 31 -9.18 -46.24 15.09
CA SER A 31 -10.20 -45.85 14.11
C SER A 31 -10.46 -44.34 14.20
N TYR A 32 -10.83 -43.74 13.07
CA TYR A 32 -11.19 -42.33 12.97
C TYR A 32 -12.57 -42.18 12.32
N SER A 33 -13.40 -41.32 12.93
CA SER A 33 -14.79 -41.11 12.46
C SER A 33 -14.82 -40.26 11.19
N GLY A 34 -14.38 -40.73 10.08
CA GLY A 34 -14.52 -39.97 8.85
C GLY A 34 -13.72 -40.46 7.65
N VAL A 35 -12.60 -41.15 7.83
CA VAL A 35 -11.79 -41.58 6.69
C VAL A 35 -10.90 -42.76 7.04
N GLY A 36 -10.87 -43.74 6.13
CA GLY A 36 -9.83 -44.74 6.04
C GLY A 36 -10.10 -46.04 6.83
N SER A 37 -9.31 -47.06 6.51
CA SER A 37 -9.31 -48.32 7.24
C SER A 37 -8.63 -48.14 8.61
N PRO A 38 -9.11 -48.84 9.67
CA PRO A 38 -8.45 -48.82 10.97
C PRO A 38 -6.97 -49.20 10.88
N GLN A 39 -6.13 -48.51 11.64
CA GLN A 39 -4.71 -48.86 11.78
C GLN A 39 -4.55 -49.79 12.98
N THR A 40 -3.77 -50.84 12.82
CA THR A 40 -3.52 -51.80 13.89
C THR A 40 -2.03 -51.89 14.17
N LYS A 41 -1.64 -51.89 15.46
CA LYS A 41 -0.30 -52.10 15.94
C LYS A 41 -0.29 -52.99 17.19
N ASN A 42 0.78 -53.76 17.34
CA ASN A 42 1.00 -54.60 18.52
C ASN A 42 2.13 -54.07 19.41
N SER A 43 1.98 -54.22 20.72
CA SER A 43 3.00 -53.88 21.66
C SER A 43 3.01 -54.83 22.84
N SER A 44 4.18 -55.18 23.30
CA SER A 44 4.42 -55.95 24.55
C SER A 44 4.82 -55.05 25.72
N THR A 45 4.97 -53.74 25.47
CA THR A 45 5.41 -52.76 26.46
C THR A 45 4.30 -51.82 26.91
N GLY A 46 3.08 -52.01 26.39
CA GLY A 46 1.93 -51.14 26.68
C GLY A 46 2.00 -49.78 25.99
N GLN A 47 2.90 -49.54 25.01
CA GLN A 47 2.98 -48.28 24.30
C GLN A 47 3.04 -48.49 22.76
N VAL A 48 2.22 -47.74 22.02
CA VAL A 48 2.27 -47.67 20.55
C VAL A 48 2.13 -46.23 20.08
N THR A 49 2.70 -45.94 18.91
CA THR A 49 2.59 -44.63 18.25
C THR A 49 1.97 -44.80 16.89
N PHE A 50 0.93 -44.04 16.59
CA PHE A 50 0.27 -43.93 15.29
C PHE A 50 0.64 -42.58 14.65
N THR A 51 0.85 -42.58 13.36
CA THR A 51 1.02 -41.34 12.55
C THR A 51 -0.23 -41.14 11.70
N LEU A 52 -0.81 -39.97 11.77
CA LEU A 52 -2.05 -39.59 11.08
C LEU A 52 -1.88 -38.29 10.34
N SER A 53 -2.69 -38.12 9.30
CA SER A 53 -2.93 -36.83 8.62
C SER A 53 -4.44 -36.77 8.37
N LEU A 54 -5.10 -35.72 8.87
CA LEU A 54 -6.55 -35.61 8.87
C LEU A 54 -6.98 -34.36 8.07
N ALA A 55 -8.02 -34.51 7.27
CA ALA A 55 -8.60 -33.44 6.48
C ALA A 55 -9.87 -32.81 7.12
N ALA A 56 -10.36 -33.37 8.22
CA ALA A 56 -11.54 -32.88 8.93
C ALA A 56 -11.43 -33.19 10.44
N ALA A 57 -12.11 -32.40 11.26
CA ALA A 57 -12.21 -32.66 12.68
C ALA A 57 -13.02 -33.94 12.95
N GLY A 58 -12.69 -34.67 14.00
CA GLY A 58 -13.42 -35.87 14.38
C GLY A 58 -12.83 -36.61 15.56
N ASP A 59 -13.52 -37.71 15.93
CA ASP A 59 -13.12 -38.54 17.04
C ASP A 59 -12.16 -39.64 16.59
N ILE A 60 -11.03 -39.70 17.25
CA ILE A 60 -10.12 -40.83 17.17
C ILE A 60 -10.43 -41.76 18.34
N SER A 61 -10.73 -43.01 18.01
CA SER A 61 -10.96 -44.08 18.99
C SER A 61 -9.84 -45.13 18.90
N VAL A 62 -9.27 -45.47 20.05
CA VAL A 62 -8.29 -46.55 20.13
C VAL A 62 -8.85 -47.64 21.03
N VAL A 63 -8.90 -48.85 20.49
CA VAL A 63 -9.31 -50.08 21.20
C VAL A 63 -8.05 -50.88 21.50
N SER A 64 -7.81 -51.25 22.76
CA SER A 64 -6.78 -52.20 23.14
C SER A 64 -7.40 -53.58 23.27
N THR A 65 -6.74 -54.62 22.74
CA THR A 65 -7.18 -56.01 22.81
C THR A 65 -6.02 -56.87 23.27
N PRO A 66 -5.86 -57.12 24.58
CA PRO A 66 -4.82 -57.98 25.15
C PRO A 66 -5.03 -59.45 24.76
N SER A 67 -3.94 -60.19 24.62
CA SER A 67 -3.95 -61.62 24.29
C SER A 67 -4.41 -62.53 25.45
N GLY A 68 -5.43 -62.21 26.17
CA GLY A 68 -5.93 -63.02 27.28
C GLY A 68 -6.67 -62.25 28.36
N GLY A 69 -7.08 -61.02 28.08
CA GLY A 69 -7.77 -60.14 29.01
C GLY A 69 -8.87 -59.29 28.36
N CYS A 70 -9.47 -58.45 29.21
CA CYS A 70 -10.46 -57.47 28.73
C CYS A 70 -9.80 -56.27 28.10
N GLY A 71 -10.20 -55.88 26.92
CA GLY A 71 -9.77 -54.67 26.23
C GLY A 71 -10.42 -53.41 26.80
N SER A 72 -9.85 -52.27 26.49
CA SER A 72 -10.42 -50.97 26.81
C SER A 72 -10.48 -50.09 25.54
N THR A 73 -11.37 -49.13 25.56
CA THR A 73 -11.56 -48.16 24.48
C THR A 73 -11.33 -46.75 25.05
N VAL A 74 -10.52 -45.98 24.36
CA VAL A 74 -10.36 -44.53 24.64
C VAL A 74 -10.69 -43.76 23.38
N THR A 75 -11.47 -42.71 23.56
CA THR A 75 -11.84 -41.80 22.46
C THR A 75 -11.30 -40.39 22.75
N LYS A 76 -10.80 -39.75 21.74
CA LYS A 76 -10.28 -38.38 21.81
C LYS A 76 -10.73 -37.61 20.58
N THR A 77 -11.33 -36.46 20.77
CA THR A 77 -11.66 -35.55 19.68
C THR A 77 -10.44 -34.76 19.24
N ILE A 78 -10.19 -34.74 17.96
CA ILE A 78 -9.13 -33.89 17.35
C ILE A 78 -9.82 -32.75 16.58
N ASN A 79 -9.42 -31.53 16.86
CA ASN A 79 -9.90 -30.33 16.21
C ASN A 79 -9.00 -29.98 15.01
N ILE A 80 -9.63 -29.60 13.90
CA ILE A 80 -8.94 -29.07 12.72
C ILE A 80 -9.49 -27.65 12.47
N PRO A 81 -8.85 -26.63 13.05
CA PRO A 81 -9.29 -25.27 12.86
C PRO A 81 -9.03 -24.83 11.42
N LYS A 82 -10.06 -24.28 10.77
CA LYS A 82 -10.00 -23.85 9.38
C LYS A 82 -10.78 -22.55 9.18
N ILE A 83 -10.27 -21.68 8.33
CA ILE A 83 -11.00 -20.51 7.82
C ILE A 83 -11.90 -20.97 6.68
N ASP A 84 -13.15 -20.53 6.68
CA ASP A 84 -14.11 -20.71 5.58
C ASP A 84 -14.03 -19.55 4.59
N SER A 85 -13.89 -18.35 5.12
CA SER A 85 -13.74 -17.14 4.32
C SER A 85 -12.77 -16.15 4.96
N ALA A 86 -11.89 -15.57 4.17
CA ALA A 86 -11.01 -14.48 4.60
C ALA A 86 -11.78 -13.19 4.96
N GLY A 87 -13.06 -13.12 4.63
CA GLY A 87 -13.84 -11.90 4.68
C GLY A 87 -13.42 -10.91 3.57
N THR A 88 -13.73 -9.64 3.74
CA THR A 88 -13.38 -8.58 2.79
C THR A 88 -12.75 -7.39 3.48
N ILE A 89 -11.85 -6.69 2.78
CA ILE A 89 -11.19 -5.47 3.25
C ILE A 89 -11.41 -4.34 2.25
N SER A 90 -11.41 -3.10 2.74
CA SER A 90 -11.54 -1.89 1.94
C SER A 90 -10.73 -0.75 2.55
N THR A 91 -10.52 0.30 1.78
CA THR A 91 -9.92 1.55 2.25
C THR A 91 -10.59 2.73 1.56
N THR A 92 -10.59 3.87 2.23
CA THR A 92 -10.94 5.16 1.62
C THR A 92 -9.72 5.89 1.05
N GLN A 93 -8.53 5.25 1.08
CA GLN A 93 -7.32 5.81 0.51
C GLN A 93 -7.48 5.95 -1.00
N GLY A 94 -7.46 7.19 -1.49
CA GLY A 94 -7.29 7.48 -2.92
C GLY A 94 -5.88 7.15 -3.41
N ALA A 95 -5.65 7.36 -4.71
CA ALA A 95 -4.31 7.25 -5.25
C ALA A 95 -3.36 8.26 -4.57
N LEU A 96 -2.18 7.80 -4.18
CA LEU A 96 -1.15 8.62 -3.57
C LEU A 96 -0.32 9.32 -4.65
N CYS A 97 0.23 10.46 -4.30
CA CYS A 97 1.33 11.05 -5.08
C CYS A 97 2.61 10.23 -4.86
N TYR A 98 3.53 10.32 -5.80
CA TYR A 98 4.87 9.77 -5.67
C TYR A 98 5.51 10.21 -4.34
N GLU A 99 6.13 9.26 -3.63
CA GLU A 99 6.66 9.45 -2.27
C GLU A 99 5.59 9.83 -1.22
N GLY A 100 4.31 9.63 -1.54
CA GLY A 100 3.22 9.89 -0.61
C GLY A 100 3.15 8.89 0.53
N THR A 101 2.44 9.28 1.59
CA THR A 101 2.23 8.45 2.78
C THR A 101 0.74 8.11 2.90
N VAL A 102 0.46 6.86 3.27
CA VAL A 102 -0.92 6.40 3.50
C VAL A 102 -1.56 7.15 4.65
N SER A 103 -2.74 7.70 4.44
CA SER A 103 -3.48 8.54 5.41
C SER A 103 -4.85 8.00 5.80
N ALA A 104 -5.26 6.84 5.27
CA ALA A 104 -6.52 6.19 5.60
C ALA A 104 -6.30 4.77 6.12
N ASN A 105 -7.23 4.29 6.96
CA ASN A 105 -7.23 2.91 7.44
C ASN A 105 -7.53 1.92 6.30
N ILE A 106 -7.05 0.68 6.45
CA ILE A 106 -7.62 -0.48 5.76
C ILE A 106 -8.49 -1.21 6.78
N PHE A 107 -9.76 -1.32 6.50
CA PHE A 107 -10.76 -1.87 7.43
C PHE A 107 -11.48 -3.08 6.85
N SER A 108 -11.96 -3.94 7.75
CA SER A 108 -12.80 -5.07 7.39
C SER A 108 -14.20 -4.59 7.01
N THR A 109 -14.69 -4.98 5.86
CA THR A 109 -16.09 -4.76 5.45
C THR A 109 -16.92 -6.01 5.71
N SER A 110 -16.29 -7.18 5.76
CA SER A 110 -16.82 -8.37 6.41
C SER A 110 -15.68 -9.11 7.09
N GLU A 111 -15.96 -9.63 8.30
CA GLU A 111 -14.98 -10.39 9.06
C GLU A 111 -14.73 -11.76 8.43
N ALA A 112 -13.55 -12.33 8.69
CA ALA A 112 -13.28 -13.72 8.35
C ALA A 112 -14.20 -14.64 9.16
N THR A 113 -14.53 -15.81 8.59
CA THR A 113 -15.38 -16.81 9.22
C THR A 113 -14.67 -18.14 9.35
N LEU A 114 -14.99 -18.87 10.43
CA LEU A 114 -14.49 -20.23 10.66
C LEU A 114 -15.36 -21.25 9.92
N ALA A 115 -14.73 -22.29 9.40
CA ALA A 115 -15.43 -23.42 8.83
C ALA A 115 -16.26 -24.16 9.88
N ALA A 116 -17.30 -24.85 9.43
CA ALA A 116 -18.14 -25.70 10.28
C ALA A 116 -17.26 -26.76 10.99
N GLY A 117 -17.46 -26.94 12.30
CA GLY A 117 -16.67 -27.84 13.14
C GLY A 117 -15.41 -27.17 13.77
N SER A 118 -15.12 -25.92 13.46
CA SER A 118 -14.00 -25.14 14.05
C SER A 118 -14.45 -24.25 15.23
N SER A 119 -15.55 -24.56 15.89
CA SER A 119 -16.20 -23.69 16.90
C SER A 119 -15.34 -23.36 18.14
N THR A 120 -14.30 -24.14 18.41
CA THR A 120 -13.35 -23.91 19.50
C THR A 120 -12.17 -23.05 19.09
N ALA A 121 -12.04 -22.73 17.80
CA ALA A 121 -10.96 -21.89 17.28
C ALA A 121 -11.30 -20.40 17.42
N SER A 122 -10.29 -19.58 17.43
CA SER A 122 -10.35 -18.14 17.27
C SER A 122 -9.72 -17.71 15.95
N ILE A 123 -10.06 -16.51 15.49
CA ILE A 123 -9.45 -15.94 14.27
C ILE A 123 -8.34 -15.00 14.69
N THR A 124 -7.17 -15.19 14.08
CA THR A 124 -6.00 -14.33 14.25
C THR A 124 -5.64 -13.75 12.89
N TYR A 125 -5.27 -12.47 12.85
CA TYR A 125 -4.92 -11.79 11.62
C TYR A 125 -3.44 -11.43 11.57
N ARG A 126 -2.86 -11.48 10.36
CA ARG A 126 -1.54 -10.92 10.06
C ARG A 126 -1.63 -10.08 8.81
N TRP A 127 -0.82 -9.02 8.76
CA TRP A 127 -0.79 -8.10 7.65
C TRP A 127 0.59 -8.02 7.04
N TYR A 128 0.61 -7.92 5.73
CA TYR A 128 1.82 -7.85 4.94
C TYR A 128 1.65 -6.81 3.84
N TYR A 129 2.77 -6.28 3.35
CA TYR A 129 2.76 -5.49 2.13
C TYR A 129 3.80 -5.98 1.15
N SER A 130 3.61 -5.63 -0.13
CA SER A 130 4.51 -5.96 -1.23
C SER A 130 4.43 -4.90 -2.32
N THR A 131 5.58 -4.53 -2.89
CA THR A 131 5.69 -3.62 -4.04
C THR A 131 5.83 -4.36 -5.37
N ASN A 132 5.97 -5.68 -5.35
CA ASN A 132 6.17 -6.52 -6.54
C ASN A 132 5.23 -7.73 -6.62
N GLY A 133 4.35 -7.92 -5.63
CA GLY A 133 3.43 -9.05 -5.53
C GLY A 133 4.06 -10.40 -5.17
N SER A 134 5.38 -10.47 -5.02
CA SER A 134 6.13 -11.72 -4.80
C SER A 134 6.85 -11.74 -3.45
N THR A 135 7.49 -10.65 -3.07
CA THR A 135 8.19 -10.50 -1.80
C THR A 135 7.30 -9.78 -0.81
N TRP A 136 6.99 -10.41 0.31
CA TRP A 136 6.09 -9.90 1.33
C TRP A 136 6.87 -9.47 2.58
N VAL A 137 6.54 -8.29 3.09
CA VAL A 137 7.11 -7.74 4.33
C VAL A 137 6.00 -7.73 5.39
N ASP A 138 6.29 -8.24 6.57
CA ASP A 138 5.36 -8.30 7.69
C ASP A 138 5.14 -6.89 8.28
N ILE A 139 3.88 -6.51 8.46
CA ILE A 139 3.49 -5.31 9.20
C ILE A 139 3.32 -5.72 10.66
N THR A 140 4.38 -5.59 11.44
CA THR A 140 4.46 -6.09 12.80
C THR A 140 3.45 -5.45 13.76
N GLY A 141 3.02 -6.21 14.77
CA GLY A 141 2.18 -5.73 15.86
C GLY A 141 0.68 -5.66 15.57
N THR A 142 0.20 -6.36 14.53
CA THR A 142 -1.20 -6.29 14.08
C THR A 142 -1.88 -7.64 14.12
N ASN A 143 -2.76 -7.87 15.12
CA ASN A 143 -3.63 -9.06 15.22
C ASN A 143 -5.10 -8.71 14.95
N THR A 144 -5.39 -7.52 14.47
CA THR A 144 -6.75 -7.02 14.28
C THR A 144 -7.22 -7.17 12.83
N SER A 145 -8.53 -7.28 12.63
CA SER A 145 -9.15 -7.32 11.30
C SER A 145 -8.99 -6.02 10.52
N THR A 146 -8.69 -4.92 11.23
CA THR A 146 -8.47 -3.57 10.67
C THR A 146 -7.02 -3.13 10.90
N LEU A 147 -6.42 -2.52 9.90
CA LEU A 147 -5.09 -1.94 9.96
C LEU A 147 -5.19 -0.42 10.08
N ALA A 148 -4.75 0.11 11.21
CA ALA A 148 -4.87 1.53 11.53
C ALA A 148 -3.89 2.41 10.71
N THR A 149 -4.30 3.65 10.42
CA THR A 149 -3.49 4.64 9.69
C THR A 149 -2.09 4.83 10.29
N ALA A 150 -1.97 4.90 11.61
CA ALA A 150 -0.67 5.10 12.26
C ALA A 150 0.32 3.97 11.96
N THR A 151 -0.17 2.72 11.93
CA THR A 151 0.64 1.54 11.59
C THR A 151 0.98 1.53 10.10
N LEU A 152 0.02 1.88 9.23
CA LEU A 152 0.26 2.01 7.80
C LEU A 152 1.30 3.11 7.51
N ALA A 153 1.12 4.30 8.08
CA ALA A 153 2.02 5.43 7.85
C ALA A 153 3.47 5.14 8.28
N SER A 154 3.67 4.35 9.33
CA SER A 154 5.02 3.97 9.79
C SER A 154 5.70 2.92 8.89
N ASN A 155 4.92 2.07 8.22
CA ASN A 155 5.44 0.99 7.36
C ASN A 155 5.43 1.35 5.87
N LEU A 156 4.53 2.24 5.45
CA LEU A 156 4.24 2.58 4.06
C LEU A 156 4.40 4.08 3.80
N ALA A 157 5.47 4.68 4.32
CA ALA A 157 5.86 6.05 4.03
C ALA A 157 6.71 6.12 2.76
N GLY A 158 6.56 7.20 1.98
CA GLY A 158 7.39 7.44 0.80
C GLY A 158 7.19 6.41 -0.31
N LEU A 159 5.95 6.01 -0.58
CA LEU A 159 5.66 5.02 -1.61
C LEU A 159 5.95 5.56 -3.02
N VAL A 160 6.75 4.83 -3.78
CA VAL A 160 7.18 5.19 -5.14
C VAL A 160 6.51 4.35 -6.23
N THR A 161 5.76 3.32 -5.86
CA THR A 161 5.05 2.41 -6.77
C THR A 161 3.81 1.86 -6.10
N ASN A 162 2.91 1.31 -6.91
CA ASN A 162 1.72 0.62 -6.39
C ASN A 162 2.13 -0.44 -5.38
N THR A 163 1.43 -0.44 -4.25
CA THR A 163 1.74 -1.33 -3.13
C THR A 163 0.52 -2.17 -2.80
N ILE A 164 0.72 -3.49 -2.76
CA ILE A 164 -0.31 -4.44 -2.38
C ILE A 164 -0.22 -4.64 -0.87
N VAL A 165 -1.33 -4.48 -0.17
CA VAL A 165 -1.46 -4.81 1.24
C VAL A 165 -2.35 -6.03 1.36
N LYS A 166 -1.85 -7.06 2.05
CA LYS A 166 -2.51 -8.36 2.23
C LYS A 166 -2.82 -8.58 3.70
N ARG A 167 -4.04 -9.01 4.00
CA ARG A 167 -4.43 -9.59 5.28
C ARG A 167 -4.53 -11.10 5.13
N GLU A 168 -3.95 -11.83 6.05
CA GLU A 168 -4.13 -13.27 6.21
C GLU A 168 -4.93 -13.55 7.47
N ALA A 169 -6.00 -14.32 7.35
CA ALA A 169 -6.79 -14.81 8.47
C ALA A 169 -6.39 -16.24 8.79
N TYR A 170 -6.03 -16.52 10.03
CA TYR A 170 -5.64 -17.82 10.54
C TYR A 170 -6.70 -18.32 11.50
N ALA A 171 -7.09 -19.58 11.38
CA ALA A 171 -7.82 -20.27 12.44
C ALA A 171 -6.82 -20.76 13.49
N SER A 172 -7.04 -20.43 14.77
CA SER A 172 -6.09 -20.74 15.84
C SER A 172 -6.75 -21.42 17.03
N ILE A 173 -6.07 -22.43 17.61
CA ILE A 173 -6.39 -23.04 18.90
C ILE A 173 -5.09 -23.08 19.72
N GLY A 174 -5.07 -22.35 20.83
CA GLY A 174 -3.85 -22.17 21.60
C GLY A 174 -2.74 -21.52 20.77
N SER A 175 -1.61 -22.21 20.59
CA SER A 175 -0.48 -21.76 19.78
C SER A 175 -0.48 -22.30 18.35
N VAL A 176 -1.46 -23.12 17.96
CA VAL A 176 -1.59 -23.69 16.62
C VAL A 176 -2.25 -22.65 15.72
N LEU A 177 -1.56 -22.26 14.68
CA LEU A 177 -2.06 -21.38 13.61
C LEU A 177 -2.16 -22.22 12.33
N CYS A 178 -3.36 -22.38 11.80
CA CYS A 178 -3.58 -23.17 10.59
C CYS A 178 -3.60 -22.29 9.35
N ASP A 179 -3.49 -22.94 8.20
CA ASP A 179 -3.33 -22.35 6.88
C ASP A 179 -4.11 -21.05 6.69
N PRO A 180 -3.46 -19.97 6.29
CA PRO A 180 -4.11 -18.68 6.16
C PRO A 180 -4.97 -18.60 4.90
N GLU A 181 -6.12 -17.93 5.04
CA GLU A 181 -6.88 -17.45 3.90
C GLU A 181 -6.54 -15.97 3.64
N PRO A 182 -5.91 -15.65 2.51
CA PRO A 182 -5.47 -14.30 2.20
C PRO A 182 -6.56 -13.48 1.52
N ILE A 183 -6.55 -12.16 1.79
CA ILE A 183 -7.25 -11.14 1.02
C ILE A 183 -6.33 -9.95 0.84
N ALA A 184 -6.36 -9.28 -0.31
CA ALA A 184 -5.48 -8.16 -0.61
C ALA A 184 -6.20 -6.98 -1.23
N ILE A 185 -5.60 -5.79 -1.06
CA ILE A 185 -6.00 -4.54 -1.68
C ILE A 185 -4.76 -3.83 -2.22
N THR A 186 -4.93 -3.09 -3.32
CA THR A 186 -3.84 -2.29 -3.89
C THR A 186 -4.00 -0.82 -3.52
N ILE A 187 -2.94 -0.22 -2.99
CA ILE A 187 -2.76 1.21 -2.84
C ILE A 187 -2.07 1.71 -4.09
N ASN A 188 -2.78 2.51 -4.87
CA ASN A 188 -2.24 3.06 -6.11
C ASN A 188 -1.36 4.27 -5.81
N VAL A 189 -0.25 4.38 -6.52
CA VAL A 189 0.68 5.50 -6.46
C VAL A 189 0.82 6.09 -7.85
N ASN A 190 0.48 7.36 -8.01
CA ASN A 190 0.68 8.07 -9.25
C ASN A 190 2.18 8.23 -9.53
N PRO A 191 2.62 8.11 -10.77
CA PRO A 191 4.03 8.33 -11.12
C PRO A 191 4.44 9.77 -10.78
N PRO A 192 5.75 10.04 -10.61
CA PRO A 192 6.24 11.39 -10.42
C PRO A 192 5.87 12.25 -11.63
N LEU A 193 5.36 13.46 -11.38
CA LEU A 193 5.07 14.41 -12.45
C LEU A 193 6.37 14.95 -13.04
N ILE A 194 6.39 15.12 -14.35
CA ILE A 194 7.52 15.76 -15.04
C ILE A 194 7.62 17.19 -14.55
N VAL A 195 8.83 17.58 -14.14
CA VAL A 195 9.11 18.96 -13.72
C VAL A 195 9.07 19.84 -14.96
N PRO A 196 8.20 20.87 -15.03
CA PRO A 196 8.14 21.77 -16.18
C PRO A 196 9.40 22.61 -16.30
N SER A 197 9.61 23.22 -17.43
CA SER A 197 10.59 24.30 -17.63
C SER A 197 9.91 25.56 -18.12
N ILE A 198 10.49 26.72 -17.83
CA ILE A 198 10.02 28.02 -18.33
C ILE A 198 10.81 28.36 -19.58
N THR A 199 10.10 28.54 -20.70
CA THR A 199 10.71 28.98 -21.95
C THR A 199 10.28 30.42 -22.21
N SER A 200 11.20 31.36 -21.97
CA SER A 200 10.94 32.78 -22.19
C SER A 200 12.17 33.63 -21.89
N PRO A 201 12.22 34.92 -22.32
CA PRO A 201 13.26 35.83 -21.91
C PRO A 201 13.16 36.16 -20.41
N ALA A 202 14.33 36.30 -19.76
CA ALA A 202 14.43 36.72 -18.36
C ALA A 202 14.20 38.21 -18.13
N THR A 203 14.23 39.02 -19.20
CA THR A 203 14.06 40.48 -19.18
C THR A 203 13.07 40.89 -20.28
N THR A 204 12.17 41.78 -19.98
CA THR A 204 11.14 42.28 -20.90
C THR A 204 10.71 43.71 -20.55
N CYS A 205 10.02 44.42 -21.47
CA CYS A 205 9.54 45.77 -21.27
C CYS A 205 8.15 45.80 -20.65
N SER A 206 7.88 46.79 -19.80
CA SER A 206 6.53 46.98 -19.17
C SER A 206 5.43 47.29 -20.18
N THR A 207 5.78 47.78 -21.36
CA THR A 207 4.85 48.18 -22.44
C THR A 207 4.61 47.10 -23.47
N GLU A 208 5.19 45.91 -23.31
CA GLU A 208 5.08 44.81 -24.25
C GLU A 208 4.21 43.68 -23.69
N ILE A 209 3.55 42.95 -24.57
CA ILE A 209 2.87 41.69 -24.22
C ILE A 209 3.94 40.61 -24.16
N ASN A 210 3.98 39.87 -23.07
CA ASN A 210 4.98 38.82 -22.86
C ASN A 210 4.30 37.48 -22.65
N THR A 211 4.62 36.53 -23.52
CA THR A 211 4.10 35.17 -23.44
C THR A 211 5.20 34.22 -22.96
N PHE A 212 4.87 33.46 -21.92
CA PHE A 212 5.70 32.44 -21.30
C PHE A 212 5.08 31.07 -21.59
N THR A 213 5.90 30.11 -21.99
CA THR A 213 5.44 28.78 -22.38
C THR A 213 6.07 27.72 -21.52
N VAL A 214 5.31 26.69 -21.18
CA VAL A 214 5.83 25.50 -20.49
C VAL A 214 6.64 24.66 -21.49
N GLY A 215 7.93 24.49 -21.24
CA GLY A 215 8.71 23.45 -21.86
C GLY A 215 8.48 22.10 -21.17
N ASN A 216 8.69 20.99 -21.87
CA ASN A 216 8.47 19.61 -21.38
C ASN A 216 7.04 19.33 -20.90
N ALA A 217 6.04 19.92 -21.56
CA ALA A 217 4.64 19.69 -21.22
C ALA A 217 4.26 18.22 -21.43
N ALA A 218 3.74 17.55 -20.41
CA ALA A 218 3.36 16.14 -20.42
C ALA A 218 1.84 15.93 -20.38
N GLY A 219 1.05 16.93 -20.81
CA GLY A 219 -0.41 16.84 -20.83
C GLY A 219 -1.11 17.13 -19.50
N ASP A 220 -0.35 17.58 -18.49
CA ASP A 220 -0.89 17.98 -17.19
C ASP A 220 -1.48 19.39 -17.23
N THR A 221 -2.15 19.78 -16.15
CA THR A 221 -2.56 21.18 -15.95
C THR A 221 -1.40 21.93 -15.30
N TYR A 222 -1.00 23.08 -15.89
CA TYR A 222 0.07 23.90 -15.33
C TYR A 222 -0.48 25.10 -14.59
N ARG A 223 0.18 25.46 -13.47
CA ARG A 223 -0.12 26.61 -12.65
C ARG A 223 1.05 27.58 -12.67
N TRP A 224 0.78 28.81 -13.10
CA TRP A 224 1.75 29.89 -13.11
C TRP A 224 1.64 30.76 -11.87
N THR A 225 2.76 31.18 -11.34
CA THR A 225 2.82 32.04 -10.16
C THR A 225 3.69 33.28 -10.45
N ILE A 226 3.29 34.42 -9.88
CA ILE A 226 4.13 35.62 -9.75
C ILE A 226 4.33 35.85 -8.26
N ASN A 227 5.60 35.94 -7.83
CA ASN A 227 5.98 36.11 -6.43
C ASN A 227 5.27 35.09 -5.50
N GLY A 228 5.10 33.84 -5.96
CA GLY A 228 4.47 32.75 -5.23
C GLY A 228 2.94 32.74 -5.23
N THR A 229 2.29 33.74 -5.82
CA THR A 229 0.82 33.76 -5.95
C THR A 229 0.40 33.19 -7.30
N VAL A 230 -0.50 32.19 -7.30
CA VAL A 230 -1.06 31.62 -8.54
C VAL A 230 -1.85 32.70 -9.30
N THR A 231 -1.46 32.97 -10.53
CA THR A 231 -2.03 34.00 -11.40
C THR A 231 -2.71 33.45 -12.65
N ASN A 232 -2.25 32.29 -13.15
CA ASN A 232 -2.81 31.71 -14.37
C ASN A 232 -2.73 30.17 -14.37
N THR A 233 -3.48 29.54 -15.30
CA THR A 233 -3.55 28.11 -15.52
C THR A 233 -3.48 27.83 -17.01
N GLY A 234 -2.62 26.92 -17.44
CA GLY A 234 -2.47 26.50 -18.84
C GLY A 234 -1.01 26.35 -19.24
N ASN A 235 -0.78 25.93 -20.48
CA ASN A 235 0.56 25.74 -21.03
C ASN A 235 1.27 27.10 -21.28
N ASP A 236 0.49 28.13 -21.57
CA ASP A 236 0.96 29.47 -21.82
C ASP A 236 0.46 30.44 -20.76
N PHE A 237 1.27 31.41 -20.43
CA PHE A 237 0.95 32.51 -19.55
C PHE A 237 1.32 33.82 -20.23
N GLU A 238 0.34 34.70 -20.40
CA GLU A 238 0.52 36.02 -20.97
C GLU A 238 0.45 37.08 -19.87
N ILE A 239 1.43 37.97 -19.87
CA ILE A 239 1.44 39.21 -19.09
C ILE A 239 1.17 40.33 -20.09
N ALA A 240 0.03 41.00 -19.97
CA ALA A 240 -0.33 42.09 -20.84
C ALA A 240 0.51 43.33 -20.57
N ALA A 241 0.62 44.20 -21.59
CA ALA A 241 1.29 45.47 -21.46
C ALA A 241 0.72 46.32 -20.30
N GLY A 242 1.57 46.71 -19.37
CA GLY A 242 1.19 47.53 -18.19
C GLY A 242 0.71 46.73 -16.98
N ASP A 243 0.56 45.41 -17.05
CA ASP A 243 0.15 44.58 -15.90
C ASP A 243 1.21 44.52 -14.80
N LEU A 244 2.49 44.61 -15.18
CA LEU A 244 3.59 44.71 -14.24
C LEU A 244 4.40 46.01 -14.45
N VAL A 245 4.70 46.68 -13.37
CA VAL A 245 5.58 47.86 -13.38
C VAL A 245 7.03 47.42 -13.42
N ALA A 246 7.96 48.34 -13.76
CA ALA A 246 9.39 48.04 -13.74
C ALA A 246 9.79 47.51 -12.37
N GLY A 247 10.51 46.39 -12.36
CA GLY A 247 10.89 45.70 -11.14
C GLY A 247 11.38 44.27 -11.38
N ILE A 248 11.72 43.59 -10.32
CA ILE A 248 12.19 42.21 -10.33
C ILE A 248 11.05 41.31 -9.71
N TYR A 249 10.66 40.30 -10.43
CA TYR A 249 9.65 39.35 -10.07
C TYR A 249 10.19 37.94 -10.07
N THR A 250 9.57 37.08 -9.27
CA THR A 250 9.79 35.62 -9.35
C THR A 250 8.63 34.99 -10.12
N LEU A 251 8.89 34.59 -11.35
CA LEU A 251 7.96 33.81 -12.17
C LEU A 251 8.14 32.34 -11.81
N GLY A 252 7.05 31.61 -11.57
CA GLY A 252 7.10 30.20 -11.27
C GLY A 252 6.05 29.39 -12.05
N VAL A 253 6.33 28.10 -12.25
CA VAL A 253 5.38 27.17 -12.84
C VAL A 253 5.53 25.78 -12.20
N TYR A 254 4.40 25.11 -11.99
CA TYR A 254 4.34 23.70 -11.60
C TYR A 254 3.18 22.99 -12.30
N GLY A 255 3.31 21.68 -12.50
CA GLY A 255 2.26 20.85 -13.10
C GLY A 255 1.39 20.21 -12.03
N GLU A 256 0.11 20.00 -12.33
CA GLU A 256 -0.86 19.28 -11.51
C GLU A 256 -1.50 18.15 -12.30
N SER A 257 -1.62 16.97 -11.73
CA SER A 257 -2.36 15.83 -12.28
C SER A 257 -2.80 14.89 -11.17
N GLY A 258 -4.07 14.42 -11.21
CA GLY A 258 -4.60 13.47 -10.25
C GLY A 258 -4.52 13.89 -8.78
N GLY A 259 -4.54 15.22 -8.50
CA GLY A 259 -4.39 15.76 -7.14
C GLY A 259 -2.93 15.87 -6.66
N CYS A 260 -1.96 15.58 -7.53
CA CYS A 260 -0.54 15.69 -7.25
C CYS A 260 0.05 16.93 -7.94
N SER A 261 1.11 17.49 -7.37
CA SER A 261 1.85 18.63 -7.96
C SER A 261 3.30 18.26 -8.18
N SER A 262 3.87 18.75 -9.29
CA SER A 262 5.32 18.68 -9.51
C SER A 262 6.06 19.66 -8.62
N THR A 263 7.38 19.58 -8.60
CA THR A 263 8.22 20.61 -8.02
C THR A 263 8.00 21.95 -8.74
N LEU A 264 7.89 23.04 -7.97
CA LEU A 264 7.81 24.40 -8.49
C LEU A 264 9.17 24.79 -9.10
N VAL A 265 9.15 25.17 -10.36
CA VAL A 265 10.31 25.78 -11.03
C VAL A 265 10.13 27.28 -11.04
N THR A 266 11.19 28.01 -10.72
CA THR A 266 11.17 29.47 -10.67
C THR A 266 12.26 30.08 -11.54
N GLN A 267 11.96 31.27 -12.11
CA GLN A 267 12.88 32.11 -12.86
C GLN A 267 12.72 33.55 -12.43
N THR A 268 13.83 34.27 -12.33
CA THR A 268 13.80 35.72 -12.15
C THR A 268 13.31 36.37 -13.44
N LEU A 269 12.28 37.20 -13.35
CA LEU A 269 11.78 38.04 -14.43
C LEU A 269 12.06 39.50 -14.11
N THR A 270 12.77 40.18 -14.97
CA THR A 270 13.04 41.61 -14.85
C THR A 270 12.18 42.39 -15.83
N ILE A 271 11.32 43.25 -15.31
CA ILE A 271 10.53 44.20 -16.09
C ILE A 271 11.25 45.54 -16.11
N THR A 272 11.45 46.10 -17.30
CA THR A 272 12.09 47.42 -17.48
C THR A 272 11.13 48.40 -18.12
N ASP A 273 11.19 49.65 -17.76
CA ASP A 273 10.48 50.71 -18.48
C ASP A 273 11.16 51.02 -19.81
N PRO A 274 10.39 51.44 -20.80
CA PRO A 274 10.97 51.88 -22.06
C PRO A 274 11.89 53.07 -21.80
N SER A 275 12.98 53.11 -22.56
CA SER A 275 13.85 54.28 -22.53
C SER A 275 13.12 55.54 -23.03
N THR A 276 13.27 56.63 -22.32
CA THR A 276 12.77 57.93 -22.82
C THR A 276 13.66 58.41 -23.93
N LEU A 277 13.09 58.57 -25.10
CA LEU A 277 13.79 59.25 -26.17
C LEU A 277 13.51 60.76 -26.09
N THR A 278 14.55 61.53 -26.15
CA THR A 278 14.45 62.99 -26.27
C THR A 278 15.03 63.40 -27.62
N ILE A 279 14.35 64.24 -28.31
CA ILE A 279 14.88 64.85 -29.51
C ILE A 279 15.37 66.25 -29.11
N ASP A 280 16.68 66.45 -29.24
CA ASP A 280 17.26 67.76 -29.08
C ASP A 280 17.61 68.29 -30.46
N THR A 281 16.89 69.30 -30.89
CA THR A 281 17.10 69.96 -32.20
C THR A 281 18.29 70.92 -32.16
N GLY A 282 18.77 71.29 -30.98
CA GLY A 282 19.82 72.34 -30.82
C GLY A 282 19.39 73.70 -31.28
N LEU A 283 18.10 73.85 -31.56
CA LEU A 283 17.51 75.08 -32.09
C LEU A 283 16.82 75.90 -31.02
N ALA A 284 17.05 77.20 -31.00
CA ALA A 284 16.29 78.04 -30.08
C ALA A 284 14.78 78.13 -30.48
N GLY A 285 13.90 77.55 -29.56
CA GLY A 285 12.51 77.55 -29.83
C GLY A 285 12.08 76.60 -30.96
N ASP A 286 12.89 75.57 -31.28
CA ASP A 286 12.67 74.57 -32.31
C ASP A 286 12.34 75.18 -33.71
N ALA A 287 12.94 76.36 -33.99
CA ALA A 287 12.72 77.06 -35.22
C ALA A 287 14.03 77.15 -36.07
N VAL A 288 13.90 77.03 -37.37
CA VAL A 288 14.93 77.11 -38.36
C VAL A 288 14.52 78.06 -39.47
N CYS A 289 15.41 78.81 -40.03
CA CYS A 289 15.16 79.68 -41.18
C CYS A 289 15.12 78.86 -42.49
N ASP A 290 14.38 79.36 -43.46
CA ASP A 290 14.23 78.69 -44.76
C ASP A 290 15.61 78.46 -45.40
N ASN A 291 15.86 77.24 -45.92
CA ASN A 291 17.09 76.72 -46.50
C ASN A 291 18.33 76.59 -45.58
N GLU A 292 18.15 76.60 -44.24
CA GLU A 292 19.21 76.20 -43.32
C GLU A 292 19.16 74.69 -43.00
N SER A 293 20.36 74.10 -42.91
CA SER A 293 20.48 72.70 -42.48
C SER A 293 20.69 72.60 -40.98
N PHE A 294 19.99 71.64 -40.34
CA PHE A 294 20.12 71.39 -38.94
C PHE A 294 20.32 69.87 -38.63
N THR A 295 20.87 69.55 -37.51
CA THR A 295 21.06 68.17 -37.09
C THR A 295 20.14 67.90 -35.91
N ILE A 296 19.43 66.78 -35.97
CA ILE A 296 18.68 66.25 -34.84
C ILE A 296 19.51 65.11 -34.22
N THR A 297 19.77 65.21 -32.95
CA THR A 297 20.41 64.15 -32.16
C THR A 297 19.32 63.41 -31.33
N VAL A 298 19.28 62.10 -31.46
CA VAL A 298 18.34 61.23 -30.80
C VAL A 298 19.05 60.35 -29.81
#